data_bdc4b10fd5c8ca6fa7f5c2e4278eb899
#
_entry.id   bdc4b10fd5c8ca6fa7f5c2e4278eb899
#
_cell.length_a   1.000
_cell.length_b   1.000
_cell.length_c   1.000
_cell.angle_alpha   90.00
_cell.angle_beta   90.00
_cell.angle_gamma   90.00
#
_symmetry.space_group_name_H-M   'P 1'
#
loop_
_entity.id
_entity.type
_entity.pdbx_description
1 polymer ?
#
loop_
_entity_poly.entity_id
_entity_poly.type
_entity_poly.pdbx_seq_one_letter_code
_entity_poly.pdbx_strand_id
1 'polypeptide(L)'
;MKEMQFVALVLMTLLTMKLLVLPRRAASNSAVSRARWLMAGGTALLGVHFLLQYRLGLREMGVTQAVMLNLFLFIPASWLMQMAVIYLQRQGRIWLWDKLVGVIAWGIVIVLLGVAAAIDGQPLLSDTPQLHYAEVAASGCYLLMQGYYTWRQLSNLRAMRSALANYYDLDMNGLLRWMQLSIFILVILALMVPLLIFAPDYILAFFGVTCFAGIFYLVDSFCLYVVSTAPAKVMEAEQNEDESEHEDEGSSQTISDEALQRVESAVAQWTAAGGHLKNGLKLPNAAEEMHIPRYLLSVWLKQSGRHYSEWLTDLRIEEAKRVLSEHPEWSNEAVAQHCGFSDRCYFQKKFKEATGLTPAQFIA
;
A
#
# COMPACT_ATOMS: atom_id res chain seq x y z
N MET A 1 -2.16 1.18 34.20
CA MET A 1 -2.92 0.51 33.12
C MET A 1 -4.19 1.25 32.75
N LYS A 2 -5.07 1.62 33.69
CA LYS A 2 -6.34 2.34 33.40
C LYS A 2 -6.13 3.66 32.66
N GLU A 3 -5.14 4.48 33.04
CA GLU A 3 -4.83 5.72 32.35
C GLU A 3 -4.43 5.51 30.89
N MET A 4 -3.63 4.49 30.61
CA MET A 4 -3.22 4.14 29.25
C MET A 4 -4.42 3.69 28.39
N GLN A 5 -5.35 2.91 28.97
CA GLN A 5 -6.58 2.49 28.29
C GLN A 5 -7.48 3.70 27.99
N PHE A 6 -7.56 4.67 28.90
CA PHE A 6 -8.30 5.92 28.69
C PHE A 6 -7.68 6.76 27.56
N VAL A 7 -6.35 6.94 27.58
CA VAL A 7 -5.63 7.65 26.48
C VAL A 7 -5.87 6.96 25.15
N ALA A 8 -5.80 5.62 25.11
CA ALA A 8 -6.09 4.86 23.91
C ALA A 8 -7.52 5.04 23.40
N LEU A 9 -8.50 5.04 24.29
CA LEU A 9 -9.91 5.30 23.95
C LEU A 9 -10.08 6.68 23.32
N VAL A 10 -9.50 7.72 23.93
CA VAL A 10 -9.55 9.09 23.41
C VAL A 10 -8.90 9.16 22.04
N LEU A 11 -7.71 8.59 21.87
CA LEU A 11 -7.00 8.57 20.59
C LEU A 11 -7.81 7.88 19.50
N MET A 12 -8.35 6.68 19.75
CA MET A 12 -9.17 5.94 18.77
C MET A 12 -10.43 6.71 18.40
N THR A 13 -11.05 7.38 19.37
CA THR A 13 -12.21 8.23 19.10
C THR A 13 -11.85 9.41 18.21
N LEU A 14 -10.75 10.12 18.49
CA LEU A 14 -10.28 11.23 17.67
C LEU A 14 -9.91 10.80 16.25
N LEU A 15 -9.23 9.65 16.10
CA LEU A 15 -8.90 9.10 14.78
C LEU A 15 -10.14 8.70 13.99
N THR A 16 -11.15 8.13 14.64
CA THR A 16 -12.43 7.82 14.01
C THR A 16 -13.13 9.11 13.56
N MET A 17 -13.18 10.13 14.40
CA MET A 17 -13.74 11.43 14.03
C MET A 17 -12.99 12.06 12.86
N LYS A 18 -11.65 12.03 12.85
CA LYS A 18 -10.83 12.51 11.74
C LYS A 18 -11.23 11.86 10.41
N LEU A 19 -11.43 10.54 10.41
CA LEU A 19 -11.87 9.80 9.22
C LEU A 19 -13.29 10.18 8.78
N LEU A 20 -14.21 10.43 9.71
CA LEU A 20 -15.59 10.79 9.41
C LEU A 20 -15.72 12.21 8.87
N VAL A 21 -14.88 13.15 9.35
CA VAL A 21 -14.91 14.58 8.96
C VAL A 21 -14.15 14.85 7.65
N LEU A 22 -13.46 13.85 7.07
CA LEU A 22 -12.71 14.01 5.82
C LEU A 22 -13.60 14.64 4.71
N PRO A 23 -13.11 15.65 3.98
CA PRO A 23 -13.91 16.35 2.96
C PRO A 23 -14.50 15.40 1.92
N ARG A 24 -15.78 15.57 1.58
CA ARG A 24 -16.46 14.73 0.58
C ARG A 24 -15.80 14.78 -0.80
N ARG A 25 -15.15 15.89 -1.15
CA ARG A 25 -14.41 16.05 -2.40
C ARG A 25 -13.21 15.10 -2.50
N ALA A 26 -12.57 14.77 -1.37
CA ALA A 26 -11.47 13.80 -1.33
C ALA A 26 -11.98 12.36 -1.49
N ALA A 27 -13.24 12.09 -1.21
CA ALA A 27 -13.89 10.78 -1.29
C ALA A 27 -14.83 10.65 -2.48
N SER A 28 -14.55 11.31 -3.61
CA SER A 28 -15.40 11.30 -4.81
C SER A 28 -15.51 9.92 -5.46
N ASN A 29 -14.46 9.09 -5.33
CA ASN A 29 -14.46 7.71 -5.80
C ASN A 29 -15.14 6.78 -4.79
N SER A 30 -15.99 5.86 -5.28
CA SER A 30 -16.70 4.88 -4.45
C SER A 30 -15.76 3.96 -3.66
N ALA A 31 -14.60 3.60 -4.23
CA ALA A 31 -13.60 2.78 -3.57
C ALA A 31 -12.97 3.50 -2.37
N VAL A 32 -12.60 4.76 -2.54
CA VAL A 32 -12.04 5.61 -1.48
C VAL A 32 -13.06 5.82 -0.36
N SER A 33 -14.34 6.06 -0.71
CA SER A 33 -15.41 6.20 0.26
C SER A 33 -15.60 4.93 1.10
N ARG A 34 -15.62 3.75 0.46
CA ARG A 34 -15.74 2.45 1.16
C ARG A 34 -14.52 2.18 2.04
N ALA A 35 -13.31 2.44 1.53
CA ALA A 35 -12.07 2.29 2.31
C ALA A 35 -12.08 3.17 3.57
N ARG A 36 -12.57 4.41 3.47
CA ARG A 36 -12.73 5.34 4.60
C ARG A 36 -13.67 4.77 5.68
N TRP A 37 -14.84 4.26 5.27
CA TRP A 37 -15.80 3.68 6.22
C TRP A 37 -15.26 2.41 6.90
N LEU A 38 -14.52 1.57 6.17
CA LEU A 38 -13.87 0.40 6.73
C LEU A 38 -12.77 0.78 7.73
N MET A 39 -11.95 1.77 7.41
CA MET A 39 -10.93 2.29 8.33
C MET A 39 -11.56 2.90 9.59
N ALA A 40 -12.62 3.71 9.43
CA ALA A 40 -13.36 4.28 10.54
C ALA A 40 -14.03 3.20 11.41
N GLY A 41 -14.59 2.15 10.80
CA GLY A 41 -15.13 0.99 11.52
C GLY A 41 -14.07 0.26 12.34
N GLY A 42 -12.89 0.03 11.77
CA GLY A 42 -11.76 -0.59 12.47
C GLY A 42 -11.29 0.24 13.68
N THR A 43 -11.11 1.55 13.52
CA THR A 43 -10.72 2.44 14.62
C THR A 43 -11.82 2.55 15.68
N ALA A 44 -13.09 2.57 15.28
CA ALA A 44 -14.23 2.58 16.20
C ALA A 44 -14.31 1.30 17.06
N LEU A 45 -14.09 0.11 16.43
CA LEU A 45 -14.02 -1.16 17.17
C LEU A 45 -12.88 -1.18 18.18
N LEU A 46 -11.71 -0.63 17.84
CA LEU A 46 -10.63 -0.46 18.79
C LEU A 46 -10.99 0.50 19.92
N GLY A 47 -11.74 1.58 19.62
CA GLY A 47 -12.30 2.47 20.63
C GLY A 47 -13.22 1.73 21.60
N VAL A 48 -14.14 0.89 21.09
CA VAL A 48 -15.02 0.03 21.90
C VAL A 48 -14.19 -0.96 22.74
N HIS A 49 -13.16 -1.55 22.16
CA HIS A 49 -12.25 -2.44 22.89
C HIS A 49 -11.63 -1.74 24.11
N PHE A 50 -11.04 -0.57 23.93
CA PHE A 50 -10.42 0.17 25.04
C PHE A 50 -11.46 0.69 26.06
N LEU A 51 -12.67 1.02 25.61
CA LEU A 51 -13.77 1.39 26.50
C LEU A 51 -14.15 0.21 27.41
N LEU A 52 -14.29 -0.99 26.84
CA LEU A 52 -14.62 -2.21 27.62
C LEU A 52 -13.49 -2.57 28.58
N GLN A 53 -12.24 -2.50 28.15
CA GLN A 53 -11.08 -2.72 29.01
C GLN A 53 -11.04 -1.73 30.19
N TYR A 54 -11.31 -0.45 29.92
CA TYR A 54 -11.31 0.60 30.93
C TYR A 54 -12.47 0.44 31.94
N ARG A 55 -13.69 0.12 31.45
CA ARG A 55 -14.90 0.04 32.26
C ARG A 55 -14.98 -1.25 33.07
N LEU A 56 -14.63 -2.37 32.46
CA LEU A 56 -14.77 -3.68 33.07
C LEU A 56 -13.52 -4.12 33.88
N GLY A 57 -12.38 -3.46 33.66
CA GLY A 57 -11.12 -3.80 34.34
C GLY A 57 -10.68 -5.24 34.06
N LEU A 58 -11.01 -5.82 32.90
CA LEU A 58 -10.84 -7.24 32.58
C LEU A 58 -9.41 -7.73 32.83
N ARG A 59 -8.43 -6.88 32.66
CA ARG A 59 -7.04 -7.22 32.92
C ARG A 59 -6.71 -7.34 34.41
N GLU A 60 -7.43 -6.63 35.23
CA GLU A 60 -7.32 -6.78 36.70
C GLU A 60 -7.98 -8.09 37.18
N MET A 61 -8.90 -8.66 36.37
CA MET A 61 -9.56 -9.95 36.64
C MET A 61 -8.71 -11.16 36.26
N GLY A 62 -7.86 -11.03 35.20
CA GLY A 62 -6.96 -12.08 34.74
C GLY A 62 -6.46 -11.89 33.30
N VAL A 63 -5.46 -12.70 32.92
CA VAL A 63 -4.86 -12.65 31.59
C VAL A 63 -5.84 -13.17 30.55
N THR A 64 -6.51 -14.29 30.80
CA THR A 64 -7.45 -14.93 29.89
C THR A 64 -8.59 -14.00 29.49
N GLN A 65 -9.19 -13.27 30.45
CA GLN A 65 -10.28 -12.33 30.16
C GLN A 65 -9.87 -11.22 29.24
N ALA A 66 -8.65 -10.71 29.42
CA ALA A 66 -8.09 -9.66 28.55
C ALA A 66 -7.78 -10.20 27.14
N VAL A 67 -7.21 -11.41 27.04
CA VAL A 67 -6.86 -12.05 25.76
C VAL A 67 -8.11 -12.40 24.95
N MET A 68 -9.14 -12.92 25.57
CA MET A 68 -10.42 -13.21 24.90
C MET A 68 -11.04 -11.97 24.28
N LEU A 69 -11.09 -10.85 25.02
CA LEU A 69 -11.61 -9.60 24.49
C LEU A 69 -10.73 -9.09 23.33
N ASN A 70 -9.40 -9.23 23.46
CA ASN A 70 -8.47 -8.87 22.39
C ASN A 70 -8.77 -9.67 21.12
N LEU A 71 -8.86 -11.00 21.19
CA LEU A 71 -9.14 -11.85 20.04
C LEU A 71 -10.50 -11.53 19.41
N PHE A 72 -11.52 -11.30 20.25
CA PHE A 72 -12.87 -11.03 19.79
C PHE A 72 -13.00 -9.70 19.03
N LEU A 73 -12.31 -8.64 19.45
CA LEU A 73 -12.42 -7.31 18.86
C LEU A 73 -11.27 -6.95 17.90
N PHE A 74 -10.04 -7.45 18.15
CA PHE A 74 -8.90 -7.14 17.28
C PHE A 74 -8.98 -7.81 15.92
N ILE A 75 -9.53 -9.04 15.84
CA ILE A 75 -9.68 -9.74 14.57
C ILE A 75 -10.56 -8.96 13.61
N PRO A 76 -11.81 -8.58 13.95
CA PRO A 76 -12.64 -7.79 13.05
C PRO A 76 -12.11 -6.37 12.83
N ALA A 77 -11.51 -5.72 13.84
CA ALA A 77 -10.90 -4.40 13.68
C ALA A 77 -9.73 -4.42 12.68
N SER A 78 -8.83 -5.39 12.85
CA SER A 78 -7.69 -5.61 11.94
C SER A 78 -8.18 -5.95 10.53
N TRP A 79 -9.16 -6.85 10.41
CA TRP A 79 -9.77 -7.20 9.12
C TRP A 79 -10.32 -5.96 8.39
N LEU A 80 -11.06 -5.09 9.07
CA LEU A 80 -11.60 -3.86 8.48
C LEU A 80 -10.50 -2.92 8.00
N MET A 81 -9.43 -2.76 8.77
CA MET A 81 -8.29 -1.92 8.39
C MET A 81 -7.52 -2.49 7.19
N GLN A 82 -7.29 -3.82 7.19
CA GLN A 82 -6.65 -4.52 6.07
C GLN A 82 -7.48 -4.38 4.78
N MET A 83 -8.81 -4.55 4.90
CA MET A 83 -9.73 -4.37 3.78
C MET A 83 -9.72 -2.94 3.26
N ALA A 84 -9.64 -1.92 4.14
CA ALA A 84 -9.53 -0.53 3.71
C ALA A 84 -8.32 -0.29 2.80
N VAL A 85 -7.15 -0.85 3.15
CA VAL A 85 -5.93 -0.74 2.36
C VAL A 85 -6.08 -1.46 1.01
N ILE A 86 -6.64 -2.69 1.01
CA ILE A 86 -6.86 -3.45 -0.24
C ILE A 86 -7.86 -2.73 -1.16
N TYR A 87 -8.92 -2.09 -0.60
CA TYR A 87 -9.85 -1.28 -1.38
C TYR A 87 -9.15 -0.13 -2.11
N LEU A 88 -8.18 0.54 -1.46
CA LEU A 88 -7.37 1.57 -2.11
C LEU A 88 -6.44 1.00 -3.16
N GLN A 89 -5.75 -0.10 -2.85
CA GLN A 89 -4.78 -0.70 -3.76
C GLN A 89 -5.42 -1.24 -5.06
N ARG A 90 -6.67 -1.72 -4.98
CA ARG A 90 -7.39 -2.34 -6.09
C ARG A 90 -8.57 -1.53 -6.62
N GLN A 91 -8.66 -0.25 -6.26
CA GLN A 91 -9.72 0.66 -6.70
C GLN A 91 -11.15 0.08 -6.57
N GLY A 92 -11.37 -0.72 -5.52
CA GLY A 92 -12.67 -1.31 -5.24
C GLY A 92 -12.92 -2.68 -5.89
N ARG A 93 -12.06 -3.18 -6.75
CA ARG A 93 -12.14 -4.54 -7.33
C ARG A 93 -11.56 -5.55 -6.35
N ILE A 94 -12.41 -6.15 -5.52
CA ILE A 94 -11.99 -7.05 -4.45
C ILE A 94 -12.49 -8.45 -4.72
N TRP A 95 -11.60 -9.43 -4.58
CA TRP A 95 -11.95 -10.84 -4.63
C TRP A 95 -12.86 -11.22 -3.46
N LEU A 96 -13.76 -12.16 -3.69
CA LEU A 96 -14.63 -12.69 -2.64
C LEU A 96 -13.83 -13.26 -1.45
N TRP A 97 -12.74 -13.95 -1.75
CA TRP A 97 -11.86 -14.51 -0.72
C TRP A 97 -11.24 -13.44 0.18
N ASP A 98 -10.85 -12.28 -0.36
CA ASP A 98 -10.32 -11.17 0.44
C ASP A 98 -11.33 -10.71 1.52
N LYS A 99 -12.64 -10.81 1.23
CA LYS A 99 -13.71 -10.50 2.18
C LYS A 99 -13.97 -11.62 3.18
N LEU A 100 -13.94 -12.87 2.71
CA LEU A 100 -14.35 -14.03 3.50
C LEU A 100 -13.31 -14.47 4.52
N VAL A 101 -12.01 -14.38 4.21
CA VAL A 101 -10.93 -14.87 5.07
C VAL A 101 -11.03 -14.29 6.50
N GLY A 102 -11.27 -12.99 6.63
CA GLY A 102 -11.42 -12.35 7.95
C GLY A 102 -12.66 -12.82 8.70
N VAL A 103 -13.80 -12.96 8.01
CA VAL A 103 -15.05 -13.45 8.61
C VAL A 103 -14.91 -14.90 9.04
N ILE A 104 -14.29 -15.74 8.20
CA ILE A 104 -14.04 -17.16 8.49
C ILE A 104 -13.10 -17.28 9.69
N ALA A 105 -11.98 -16.54 9.71
CA ALA A 105 -11.04 -16.55 10.82
C ALA A 105 -11.71 -16.16 12.14
N TRP A 106 -12.52 -15.10 12.12
CA TRP A 106 -13.29 -14.69 13.28
C TRP A 106 -14.31 -15.74 13.73
N GLY A 107 -15.04 -16.35 12.80
CA GLY A 107 -15.97 -17.46 13.09
C GLY A 107 -15.27 -18.67 13.70
N ILE A 108 -14.10 -19.07 13.17
CA ILE A 108 -13.29 -20.16 13.75
C ILE A 108 -12.88 -19.84 15.18
N VAL A 109 -12.44 -18.63 15.47
CA VAL A 109 -12.03 -18.21 16.81
C VAL A 109 -13.21 -18.26 17.79
N ILE A 110 -14.39 -17.78 17.38
CA ILE A 110 -15.61 -17.86 18.22
C ILE A 110 -15.94 -19.32 18.54
N VAL A 111 -15.90 -20.20 17.54
CA VAL A 111 -16.17 -21.63 17.73
C VAL A 111 -15.14 -22.27 18.65
N LEU A 112 -13.84 -22.00 18.46
CA LEU A 112 -12.78 -22.54 19.30
C LEU A 112 -12.95 -22.16 20.76
N LEU A 113 -13.19 -20.87 21.04
CA LEU A 113 -13.40 -20.37 22.41
C LEU A 113 -14.70 -20.90 23.01
N GLY A 114 -15.79 -20.97 22.22
CA GLY A 114 -17.07 -21.46 22.64
C GLY A 114 -17.04 -22.98 22.99
N VAL A 115 -16.35 -23.78 22.16
CA VAL A 115 -16.18 -25.21 22.41
C VAL A 115 -15.34 -25.46 23.65
N ALA A 116 -14.24 -24.72 23.86
CA ALA A 116 -13.42 -24.83 25.05
C ALA A 116 -14.23 -24.57 26.34
N ALA A 117 -15.00 -23.46 26.32
CA ALA A 117 -15.89 -23.14 27.46
C ALA A 117 -16.98 -24.19 27.70
N ALA A 118 -17.55 -24.77 26.63
CA ALA A 118 -18.57 -25.81 26.74
C ALA A 118 -18.02 -27.13 27.31
N ILE A 119 -16.78 -27.50 26.97
CA ILE A 119 -16.10 -28.69 27.51
C ILE A 119 -15.87 -28.54 29.02
N ASP A 120 -15.47 -27.36 29.46
CA ASP A 120 -15.19 -27.09 30.86
C ASP A 120 -16.43 -26.90 31.72
N GLY A 121 -17.59 -26.65 31.10
CA GLY A 121 -18.84 -26.33 31.81
C GLY A 121 -18.75 -25.04 32.64
N GLN A 122 -17.76 -24.21 32.39
CA GLN A 122 -17.49 -22.96 33.09
C GLN A 122 -17.86 -21.75 32.20
N PRO A 123 -18.16 -20.59 32.80
CA PRO A 123 -18.36 -19.36 32.00
C PRO A 123 -17.18 -19.03 31.14
N LEU A 124 -17.44 -18.44 29.99
CA LEU A 124 -16.45 -18.01 28.98
C LEU A 124 -15.28 -17.17 29.53
N LEU A 125 -15.43 -16.54 30.66
CA LEU A 125 -14.42 -15.71 31.32
C LEU A 125 -13.68 -16.39 32.47
N SER A 126 -13.82 -17.72 32.62
CA SER A 126 -13.10 -18.50 33.64
C SER A 126 -11.71 -18.87 33.14
N ASP A 127 -10.70 -18.82 34.00
CA ASP A 127 -9.34 -19.23 33.69
C ASP A 127 -9.21 -20.75 33.78
N THR A 128 -9.21 -21.43 32.63
CA THR A 128 -9.12 -22.89 32.54
C THR A 128 -8.02 -23.32 31.59
N PRO A 129 -7.37 -24.48 31.78
CA PRO A 129 -6.32 -24.96 30.86
C PRO A 129 -6.82 -25.13 29.41
N GLN A 130 -8.04 -25.59 29.21
CA GLN A 130 -8.64 -25.81 27.90
C GLN A 130 -8.85 -24.49 27.17
N LEU A 131 -9.30 -23.45 27.88
CA LEU A 131 -9.47 -22.13 27.33
C LEU A 131 -8.12 -21.51 26.93
N HIS A 132 -7.07 -21.75 27.74
CA HIS A 132 -5.72 -21.30 27.39
C HIS A 132 -5.19 -21.95 26.08
N TYR A 133 -5.41 -23.26 25.88
CA TYR A 133 -5.08 -23.92 24.61
C TYR A 133 -5.88 -23.33 23.44
N ALA A 134 -7.17 -23.03 23.64
CA ALA A 134 -8.01 -22.40 22.63
C ALA A 134 -7.54 -20.98 22.29
N GLU A 135 -7.08 -20.21 23.25
CA GLU A 135 -6.49 -18.86 23.03
C GLU A 135 -5.21 -18.92 22.20
N VAL A 136 -4.33 -19.89 22.47
CA VAL A 136 -3.11 -20.10 21.68
C VAL A 136 -3.48 -20.49 20.23
N ALA A 137 -4.41 -21.43 20.06
CA ALA A 137 -4.89 -21.85 18.73
C ALA A 137 -5.57 -20.67 17.98
N ALA A 138 -6.40 -19.90 18.67
CA ALA A 138 -7.05 -18.70 18.12
C ALA A 138 -6.03 -17.62 17.71
N SER A 139 -4.97 -17.43 18.50
CA SER A 139 -3.86 -16.53 18.16
C SER A 139 -3.11 -17.02 16.91
N GLY A 140 -2.94 -18.32 16.75
CA GLY A 140 -2.39 -18.93 15.53
C GLY A 140 -3.27 -18.68 14.30
N CYS A 141 -4.60 -18.83 14.44
CA CYS A 141 -5.56 -18.51 13.38
C CYS A 141 -5.50 -17.02 13.00
N TYR A 142 -5.38 -16.12 13.96
CA TYR A 142 -5.17 -14.69 13.72
C TYR A 142 -3.88 -14.42 12.93
N LEU A 143 -2.76 -15.06 13.28
CA LEU A 143 -1.50 -14.91 12.55
C LEU A 143 -1.59 -15.39 11.10
N LEU A 144 -2.28 -16.51 10.85
CA LEU A 144 -2.51 -17.02 9.48
C LEU A 144 -3.33 -16.03 8.66
N MET A 145 -4.39 -15.45 9.25
CA MET A 145 -5.19 -14.40 8.62
C MET A 145 -4.32 -13.19 8.29
N GLN A 146 -3.47 -12.73 9.21
CA GLN A 146 -2.57 -11.60 8.97
C GLN A 146 -1.54 -11.90 7.89
N GLY A 147 -0.99 -13.12 7.87
CA GLY A 147 -0.07 -13.58 6.81
C GLY A 147 -0.71 -13.51 5.42
N TYR A 148 -1.96 -13.98 5.31
CA TYR A 148 -2.73 -13.87 4.06
C TYR A 148 -2.88 -12.42 3.60
N TYR A 149 -3.34 -11.51 4.46
CA TYR A 149 -3.54 -10.10 4.09
C TYR A 149 -2.22 -9.39 3.79
N THR A 150 -1.17 -9.67 4.54
CA THR A 150 0.18 -9.13 4.27
C THR A 150 0.67 -9.54 2.88
N TRP A 151 0.56 -10.83 2.55
CA TRP A 151 0.92 -11.33 1.24
C TRP A 151 0.12 -10.66 0.12
N ARG A 152 -1.20 -10.53 0.30
CA ARG A 152 -2.10 -9.86 -0.67
C ARG A 152 -1.71 -8.40 -0.87
N GLN A 153 -1.50 -7.66 0.20
CA GLN A 153 -1.12 -6.25 0.13
C GLN A 153 0.24 -6.04 -0.53
N LEU A 154 1.23 -6.89 -0.22
CA LEU A 154 2.53 -6.82 -0.88
C LEU A 154 2.45 -7.16 -2.37
N SER A 155 1.65 -8.16 -2.75
CA SER A 155 1.39 -8.50 -4.15
C SER A 155 0.72 -7.34 -4.90
N ASN A 156 -0.34 -6.77 -4.33
CA ASN A 156 -1.03 -5.61 -4.90
C ASN A 156 -0.11 -4.39 -5.00
N LEU A 157 0.75 -4.15 -3.99
CA LEU A 157 1.69 -3.03 -4.00
C LEU A 157 2.75 -3.17 -5.10
N ARG A 158 3.20 -4.40 -5.37
CA ARG A 158 4.12 -4.68 -6.50
C ARG A 158 3.45 -4.38 -7.84
N ALA A 159 2.22 -4.86 -8.03
CA ALA A 159 1.44 -4.58 -9.22
C ALA A 159 1.20 -3.06 -9.40
N MET A 160 0.81 -2.37 -8.33
CA MET A 160 0.61 -0.92 -8.34
C MET A 160 1.89 -0.13 -8.68
N ARG A 161 3.07 -0.59 -8.21
CA ARG A 161 4.35 0.02 -8.58
C ARG A 161 4.67 -0.16 -10.06
N SER A 162 4.48 -1.37 -10.57
CA SER A 162 4.68 -1.66 -12.00
C SER A 162 3.76 -0.80 -12.85
N ALA A 163 2.50 -0.68 -12.44
CA ALA A 163 1.50 0.15 -13.09
C ALA A 163 1.93 1.63 -13.17
N LEU A 164 2.32 2.20 -12.04
CA LEU A 164 2.78 3.59 -11.97
C LEU A 164 4.06 3.82 -12.76
N ALA A 165 5.00 2.86 -12.77
CA ALA A 165 6.23 2.94 -13.54
C ALA A 165 5.99 2.89 -15.07
N ASN A 166 4.90 2.23 -15.50
CA ASN A 166 4.50 2.19 -16.90
C ASN A 166 3.78 3.46 -17.38
N TYR A 167 3.27 4.28 -16.46
CA TYR A 167 2.44 5.42 -16.83
C TYR A 167 3.16 6.77 -16.65
N TYR A 168 3.97 6.91 -15.60
CA TYR A 168 4.62 8.16 -15.23
C TYR A 168 6.13 8.10 -15.41
N ASP A 169 6.66 9.22 -15.82
CA ASP A 169 8.06 9.59 -15.87
C ASP A 169 8.72 9.78 -14.48
N LEU A 170 7.92 10.01 -13.46
CA LEU A 170 8.39 10.37 -12.12
C LEU A 170 8.60 9.15 -11.22
N ASP A 171 9.59 9.23 -10.32
CA ASP A 171 9.77 8.23 -9.26
C ASP A 171 8.61 8.32 -8.24
N MET A 172 7.55 7.55 -8.49
CA MET A 172 6.39 7.46 -7.61
C MET A 172 6.62 6.60 -6.36
N ASN A 173 7.85 6.11 -6.13
CA ASN A 173 8.19 5.30 -4.95
C ASN A 173 7.93 6.06 -3.64
N GLY A 174 8.14 7.38 -3.63
CA GLY A 174 7.81 8.24 -2.48
C GLY A 174 6.34 8.18 -2.11
N LEU A 175 5.45 8.17 -3.11
CA LEU A 175 4.00 8.12 -2.92
C LEU A 175 3.52 6.80 -2.31
N LEU A 176 4.19 5.69 -2.63
CA LEU A 176 3.83 4.35 -2.14
C LEU A 176 4.57 3.95 -0.86
N ARG A 177 5.55 4.74 -0.43
CA ARG A 177 6.37 4.45 0.75
C ARG A 177 5.54 4.30 2.04
N TRP A 178 4.50 5.13 2.19
CA TRP A 178 3.61 5.03 3.33
C TRP A 178 2.86 3.69 3.37
N MET A 179 2.44 3.15 2.23
CA MET A 179 1.78 1.84 2.17
C MET A 179 2.72 0.73 2.61
N GLN A 180 4.00 0.77 2.19
CA GLN A 180 5.00 -0.20 2.65
C GLN A 180 5.20 -0.14 4.15
N LEU A 181 5.38 1.08 4.68
CA LEU A 181 5.58 1.28 6.10
C LEU A 181 4.35 0.87 6.90
N SER A 182 3.14 1.14 6.38
CA SER A 182 1.88 0.70 6.99
C SER A 182 1.77 -0.83 7.05
N ILE A 183 2.13 -1.54 5.97
CA ILE A 183 2.16 -3.01 5.95
C ILE A 183 3.16 -3.53 6.99
N PHE A 184 4.36 -2.95 7.07
CA PHE A 184 5.38 -3.33 8.04
C PHE A 184 4.92 -3.12 9.49
N ILE A 185 4.29 -1.99 9.79
CA ILE A 185 3.71 -1.71 11.10
C ILE A 185 2.63 -2.75 11.46
N LEU A 186 1.72 -3.04 10.51
CA LEU A 186 0.66 -4.04 10.74
C LEU A 186 1.22 -5.44 11.00
N VAL A 187 2.31 -5.82 10.32
CA VAL A 187 3.00 -7.10 10.58
C VAL A 187 3.60 -7.14 11.98
N ILE A 188 4.29 -6.08 12.40
CA ILE A 188 4.84 -5.99 13.77
C ILE A 188 3.72 -6.10 14.80
N LEU A 189 2.63 -5.34 14.63
CA LEU A 189 1.51 -5.38 15.56
C LEU A 189 0.86 -6.77 15.60
N ALA A 190 0.72 -7.43 14.45
CA ALA A 190 0.18 -8.78 14.39
C ALA A 190 1.04 -9.81 15.14
N LEU A 191 2.36 -9.75 14.97
CA LEU A 191 3.31 -10.64 15.65
C LEU A 191 3.34 -10.42 17.16
N MET A 192 3.06 -9.19 17.60
CA MET A 192 3.01 -8.88 19.04
C MET A 192 1.79 -9.47 19.75
N VAL A 193 0.63 -9.63 19.07
CA VAL A 193 -0.63 -10.09 19.68
C VAL A 193 -0.47 -11.41 20.44
N PRO A 194 0.07 -12.52 19.87
CA PRO A 194 0.27 -13.77 20.63
C PRO A 194 1.30 -13.66 21.74
N LEU A 195 2.30 -12.77 21.60
CA LEU A 195 3.31 -12.56 22.63
C LEU A 195 2.71 -11.90 23.90
N LEU A 196 1.60 -11.17 23.75
CA LEU A 196 0.91 -10.53 24.86
C LEU A 196 0.32 -11.51 25.86
N ILE A 197 0.03 -12.76 25.45
CA ILE A 197 -0.48 -13.83 26.32
C ILE A 197 0.53 -14.13 27.43
N PHE A 198 1.82 -14.07 27.11
CA PHE A 198 2.91 -14.44 28.03
C PHE A 198 3.70 -13.24 28.57
N ALA A 199 3.33 -12.01 28.18
CA ALA A 199 4.12 -10.84 28.45
C ALA A 199 3.83 -10.22 29.82
N PRO A 200 4.86 -9.82 30.60
CA PRO A 200 4.70 -9.04 31.80
C PRO A 200 4.20 -7.63 31.52
N ASP A 201 3.64 -6.96 32.53
CA ASP A 201 2.93 -5.67 32.40
C ASP A 201 3.75 -4.54 31.76
N TYR A 202 5.07 -4.50 31.97
CA TYR A 202 5.92 -3.47 31.36
C TYR A 202 6.07 -3.65 29.85
N ILE A 203 6.11 -4.89 29.35
CA ILE A 203 6.12 -5.19 27.92
C ILE A 203 4.81 -4.75 27.28
N LEU A 204 3.70 -4.92 27.96
CA LEU A 204 2.39 -4.51 27.49
C LEU A 204 2.24 -2.99 27.41
N ALA A 205 2.83 -2.25 28.34
CA ALA A 205 2.85 -0.79 28.26
C ALA A 205 3.65 -0.32 27.02
N PHE A 206 4.81 -0.91 26.76
CA PHE A 206 5.60 -0.63 25.56
C PHE A 206 4.85 -1.01 24.28
N PHE A 207 4.20 -2.17 24.25
CA PHE A 207 3.37 -2.58 23.13
C PHE A 207 2.21 -1.60 22.91
N GLY A 208 1.54 -1.17 23.97
CA GLY A 208 0.44 -0.20 23.87
C GLY A 208 0.87 1.10 23.19
N VAL A 209 2.00 1.67 23.60
CA VAL A 209 2.55 2.89 22.98
C VAL A 209 2.90 2.66 21.51
N THR A 210 3.56 1.54 21.19
CA THR A 210 3.92 1.18 19.80
C THR A 210 2.67 0.99 18.94
N CYS A 211 1.65 0.32 19.47
CA CYS A 211 0.36 0.11 18.82
C CYS A 211 -0.32 1.45 18.51
N PHE A 212 -0.36 2.36 19.47
CA PHE A 212 -0.98 3.68 19.30
C PHE A 212 -0.27 4.52 18.26
N ALA A 213 1.06 4.56 18.31
CA ALA A 213 1.87 5.26 17.31
C ALA A 213 1.67 4.66 15.92
N GLY A 214 1.65 3.34 15.81
CA GLY A 214 1.44 2.63 14.54
C GLY A 214 0.05 2.88 13.94
N ILE A 215 -1.01 2.81 14.73
CA ILE A 215 -2.38 3.08 14.27
C ILE A 215 -2.55 4.56 13.91
N PHE A 216 -1.98 5.47 14.70
CA PHE A 216 -1.97 6.89 14.38
C PHE A 216 -1.33 7.14 13.01
N TYR A 217 -0.12 6.61 12.79
CA TYR A 217 0.59 6.72 11.52
C TYR A 217 -0.22 6.13 10.36
N LEU A 218 -0.82 4.94 10.54
CA LEU A 218 -1.64 4.29 9.52
C LEU A 218 -2.81 5.18 9.10
N VAL A 219 -3.56 5.71 10.07
CA VAL A 219 -4.75 6.54 9.80
C VAL A 219 -4.35 7.88 9.21
N ASP A 220 -3.29 8.52 9.71
CA ASP A 220 -2.80 9.80 9.21
C ASP A 220 -2.33 9.69 7.76
N SER A 221 -1.50 8.69 7.48
CA SER A 221 -1.01 8.40 6.13
C SER A 221 -2.14 8.02 5.16
N PHE A 222 -3.14 7.27 5.64
CA PHE A 222 -4.35 6.98 4.88
C PHE A 222 -5.10 8.26 4.50
N CYS A 223 -5.30 9.18 5.46
CA CYS A 223 -5.96 10.46 5.20
C CYS A 223 -5.18 11.30 4.18
N LEU A 224 -3.86 11.37 4.30
CA LEU A 224 -2.99 12.09 3.36
C LEU A 224 -3.10 11.50 1.94
N TYR A 225 -3.08 10.17 1.83
CA TYR A 225 -3.23 9.49 0.54
C TYR A 225 -4.60 9.76 -0.10
N VAL A 226 -5.68 9.72 0.68
CA VAL A 226 -7.03 9.99 0.20
C VAL A 226 -7.17 11.42 -0.31
N VAL A 227 -6.49 12.38 0.31
CA VAL A 227 -6.51 13.79 -0.14
C VAL A 227 -5.65 13.99 -1.41
N SER A 228 -4.60 13.19 -1.61
CA SER A 228 -3.77 13.25 -2.82
C SER A 228 -4.45 12.55 -4.00
N THR A 229 -5.07 13.31 -4.89
CA THR A 229 -5.88 12.79 -6.01
C THR A 229 -5.08 12.15 -7.15
N ALA A 230 -3.76 12.28 -7.18
CA ALA A 230 -2.92 11.82 -8.28
C ALA A 230 -2.90 10.28 -8.50
N PRO A 231 -2.77 9.42 -7.47
CA PRO A 231 -2.68 7.98 -7.68
C PRO A 231 -3.98 7.34 -8.18
N ALA A 232 -5.14 7.86 -7.74
CA ALA A 232 -6.44 7.30 -8.11
C ALA A 232 -6.71 7.42 -9.61
N LYS A 233 -6.37 8.57 -10.21
CA LYS A 233 -6.57 8.81 -11.65
C LYS A 233 -5.72 7.91 -12.55
N VAL A 234 -4.52 7.54 -12.09
CA VAL A 234 -3.62 6.67 -12.85
C VAL A 234 -4.13 5.25 -12.89
N MET A 235 -4.54 4.75 -11.74
CA MET A 235 -5.05 3.40 -11.64
C MET A 235 -6.41 3.22 -12.34
N GLU A 236 -7.25 4.26 -12.35
CA GLU A 236 -8.48 4.27 -13.15
C GLU A 236 -8.20 4.23 -14.65
N ALA A 237 -7.17 4.95 -15.12
CA ALA A 237 -6.79 4.94 -16.52
C ALA A 237 -6.28 3.55 -16.97
N GLU A 238 -5.47 2.89 -16.14
CA GLU A 238 -4.90 1.58 -16.43
C GLU A 238 -5.95 0.45 -16.33
N GLN A 239 -6.90 0.57 -15.39
CA GLN A 239 -8.01 -0.38 -15.28
C GLN A 239 -8.99 -0.32 -16.45
N ASN A 240 -9.25 0.89 -16.96
CA ASN A 240 -10.10 1.06 -18.15
C ASN A 240 -9.43 0.51 -19.42
N GLU A 241 -8.11 0.37 -19.42
CA GLU A 241 -7.35 -0.23 -20.51
C GLU A 241 -7.31 -1.75 -20.44
N ASP A 242 -7.12 -2.31 -19.24
CA ASP A 242 -7.27 -3.76 -19.03
C ASP A 242 -8.68 -4.24 -19.42
N GLU A 243 -9.73 -3.42 -19.22
CA GLU A 243 -11.09 -3.74 -19.67
C GLU A 243 -11.24 -3.65 -21.20
N SER A 244 -10.61 -2.64 -21.82
CA SER A 244 -10.64 -2.53 -23.30
C SER A 244 -9.73 -3.57 -23.96
N GLU A 245 -8.62 -3.97 -23.34
CA GLU A 245 -7.78 -5.07 -23.81
C GLU A 245 -8.48 -6.44 -23.66
N HIS A 246 -9.28 -6.66 -22.60
CA HIS A 246 -10.05 -7.89 -22.41
C HIS A 246 -11.27 -8.00 -23.33
N GLU A 247 -11.86 -6.90 -23.79
CA GLU A 247 -12.89 -6.93 -24.82
C GLU A 247 -12.28 -7.21 -26.22
N ASP A 248 -11.01 -6.85 -26.44
CA ASP A 248 -10.26 -7.13 -27.69
C ASP A 248 -9.47 -8.47 -27.65
N GLU A 249 -9.22 -9.08 -26.47
CA GLU A 249 -8.54 -10.40 -26.35
C GLU A 249 -9.35 -11.58 -26.90
N GLY A 250 -10.55 -11.32 -27.44
CA GLY A 250 -11.24 -12.26 -28.34
C GLY A 250 -10.48 -12.51 -29.66
N SER A 251 -9.44 -11.73 -29.96
CA SER A 251 -8.51 -11.96 -31.05
C SER A 251 -7.08 -11.80 -30.53
N SER A 252 -6.36 -12.90 -30.31
CA SER A 252 -4.91 -12.90 -30.16
C SER A 252 -4.28 -12.44 -31.49
N GLN A 253 -4.27 -11.13 -31.71
CA GLN A 253 -3.49 -10.53 -32.77
C GLN A 253 -2.04 -10.51 -32.30
N THR A 254 -1.26 -11.49 -32.75
CA THR A 254 0.19 -11.35 -32.91
C THR A 254 0.42 -10.03 -33.61
N ILE A 255 0.98 -9.03 -32.89
CA ILE A 255 1.32 -7.75 -33.50
C ILE A 255 2.27 -8.06 -34.64
N SER A 256 1.93 -7.59 -35.85
CA SER A 256 2.74 -7.87 -37.04
C SER A 256 4.11 -7.21 -36.88
N ASP A 257 5.16 -7.85 -37.40
CA ASP A 257 6.51 -7.31 -37.42
C ASP A 257 6.55 -5.91 -38.05
N GLU A 258 5.65 -5.62 -38.98
CA GLU A 258 5.49 -4.30 -39.59
C GLU A 258 5.00 -3.23 -38.60
N ALA A 259 4.11 -3.60 -37.66
CA ALA A 259 3.65 -2.67 -36.64
C ALA A 259 4.75 -2.36 -35.62
N LEU A 260 5.57 -3.34 -35.26
CA LEU A 260 6.74 -3.15 -34.40
C LEU A 260 7.78 -2.25 -35.07
N GLN A 261 8.08 -2.44 -36.35
CA GLN A 261 9.00 -1.56 -37.11
C GLN A 261 8.48 -0.12 -37.20
N ARG A 262 7.17 0.09 -37.31
CA ARG A 262 6.57 1.43 -37.24
C ARG A 262 6.80 2.08 -35.88
N VAL A 263 6.63 1.35 -34.78
CA VAL A 263 6.92 1.87 -33.43
C VAL A 263 8.39 2.23 -33.29
N GLU A 264 9.31 1.36 -33.70
CA GLU A 264 10.76 1.64 -33.65
C GLU A 264 11.13 2.88 -34.44
N SER A 265 10.59 3.03 -35.65
CA SER A 265 10.81 4.21 -36.49
C SER A 265 10.27 5.49 -35.86
N ALA A 266 9.05 5.42 -35.27
CA ALA A 266 8.43 6.55 -34.60
C ALA A 266 9.20 6.96 -33.33
N VAL A 267 9.63 5.98 -32.53
CA VAL A 267 10.48 6.20 -31.35
C VAL A 267 11.81 6.87 -31.75
N ALA A 268 12.46 6.36 -32.78
CA ALA A 268 13.74 6.93 -33.25
C ALA A 268 13.59 8.36 -33.72
N GLN A 269 12.55 8.67 -34.49
CA GLN A 269 12.26 10.03 -34.96
C GLN A 269 11.95 10.99 -33.83
N TRP A 270 11.10 10.56 -32.90
CA TRP A 270 10.70 11.34 -31.72
C TRP A 270 11.88 11.62 -30.79
N THR A 271 12.76 10.63 -30.58
CA THR A 271 13.97 10.77 -29.77
C THR A 271 14.95 11.75 -30.45
N ALA A 272 15.14 11.62 -31.76
CA ALA A 272 16.01 12.54 -32.53
C ALA A 272 15.48 13.99 -32.50
N ALA A 273 14.17 14.17 -32.43
CA ALA A 273 13.53 15.48 -32.28
C ALA A 273 13.58 16.05 -30.85
N GLY A 274 14.16 15.32 -29.88
CA GLY A 274 14.25 15.76 -28.49
C GLY A 274 12.93 15.65 -27.70
N GLY A 275 11.97 14.87 -28.19
CA GLY A 275 10.66 14.72 -27.55
C GLY A 275 10.75 14.18 -26.11
N HIS A 276 11.74 13.33 -25.81
CA HIS A 276 12.02 12.74 -24.50
C HIS A 276 12.51 13.75 -23.44
N LEU A 277 12.91 14.95 -23.84
CA LEU A 277 13.46 16.00 -22.96
C LEU A 277 12.38 16.83 -22.25
N LYS A 278 11.11 16.61 -22.55
CA LYS A 278 10.00 17.30 -21.88
C LYS A 278 9.78 16.76 -20.48
N ASN A 279 9.66 17.65 -19.48
CA ASN A 279 9.38 17.25 -18.09
C ASN A 279 7.93 16.77 -17.93
N GLY A 280 7.72 15.77 -17.06
CA GLY A 280 6.39 15.28 -16.68
C GLY A 280 5.67 14.50 -17.79
N LEU A 281 6.42 13.95 -18.75
CA LEU A 281 5.90 13.21 -19.90
C LEU A 281 5.27 11.88 -19.45
N LYS A 282 4.00 11.66 -19.83
CA LYS A 282 3.28 10.41 -19.56
C LYS A 282 3.28 9.56 -20.81
N LEU A 283 3.19 8.24 -20.65
CA LEU A 283 3.14 7.29 -21.76
C LEU A 283 2.09 7.64 -22.84
N PRO A 284 0.83 8.02 -22.49
CA PRO A 284 -0.15 8.42 -23.51
C PRO A 284 0.30 9.64 -24.31
N ASN A 285 0.88 10.65 -23.64
CA ASN A 285 1.35 11.87 -24.30
C ASN A 285 2.54 11.60 -25.24
N ALA A 286 3.44 10.71 -24.82
CA ALA A 286 4.56 10.27 -25.65
C ALA A 286 4.06 9.52 -26.89
N ALA A 287 3.10 8.62 -26.75
CA ALA A 287 2.48 7.88 -27.86
C ALA A 287 1.75 8.83 -28.82
N GLU A 288 1.02 9.81 -28.29
CA GLU A 288 0.35 10.85 -29.08
C GLU A 288 1.34 11.68 -29.89
N GLU A 289 2.44 12.13 -29.28
CA GLU A 289 3.50 12.86 -29.96
C GLU A 289 4.22 12.05 -31.05
N MET A 290 4.33 10.74 -30.85
CA MET A 290 4.86 9.80 -31.84
C MET A 290 3.86 9.42 -32.93
N HIS A 291 2.60 9.87 -32.81
CA HIS A 291 1.49 9.49 -33.70
C HIS A 291 1.26 7.98 -33.79
N ILE A 292 1.47 7.26 -32.70
CA ILE A 292 1.23 5.82 -32.61
C ILE A 292 0.15 5.53 -31.54
N PRO A 293 -0.63 4.46 -31.72
CA PRO A 293 -1.55 4.01 -30.68
C PRO A 293 -0.79 3.66 -29.39
N ARG A 294 -1.33 4.06 -28.25
CA ARG A 294 -0.72 3.84 -26.94
C ARG A 294 -0.42 2.36 -26.66
N TYR A 295 -1.36 1.46 -27.02
CA TYR A 295 -1.18 0.02 -26.79
C TYR A 295 0.04 -0.54 -27.51
N LEU A 296 0.35 -0.06 -28.74
CA LEU A 296 1.54 -0.47 -29.49
C LEU A 296 2.83 -0.08 -28.78
N LEU A 297 2.91 1.13 -28.22
CA LEU A 297 4.07 1.55 -27.44
C LEU A 297 4.21 0.72 -26.16
N SER A 298 3.10 0.42 -25.49
CA SER A 298 3.09 -0.42 -24.30
C SER A 298 3.56 -1.85 -24.59
N VAL A 299 3.10 -2.46 -25.68
CA VAL A 299 3.54 -3.82 -26.08
C VAL A 299 5.01 -3.83 -26.49
N TRP A 300 5.46 -2.84 -27.25
CA TRP A 300 6.86 -2.71 -27.63
C TRP A 300 7.79 -2.60 -26.41
N LEU A 301 7.40 -1.82 -25.39
CA LEU A 301 8.10 -1.74 -24.10
C LEU A 301 8.10 -3.06 -23.34
N LYS A 302 6.95 -3.76 -23.28
CA LYS A 302 6.85 -5.09 -22.65
C LYS A 302 7.77 -6.11 -23.33
N GLN A 303 7.83 -6.12 -24.66
CA GLN A 303 8.71 -7.02 -25.42
C GLN A 303 10.19 -6.72 -25.20
N SER A 304 10.55 -5.46 -25.01
CA SER A 304 11.91 -5.05 -24.65
C SER A 304 12.26 -5.31 -23.17
N GLY A 305 11.30 -5.81 -22.36
CA GLY A 305 11.46 -6.08 -20.93
C GLY A 305 11.62 -4.82 -20.07
N ARG A 306 11.23 -3.65 -20.56
CA ARG A 306 11.44 -2.35 -19.90
C ARG A 306 10.13 -1.72 -19.47
N HIS A 307 10.15 -1.03 -18.33
CA HIS A 307 9.09 -0.10 -17.96
C HIS A 307 9.27 1.26 -18.66
N TYR A 308 8.17 1.96 -18.92
CA TYR A 308 8.20 3.26 -19.58
C TYR A 308 9.11 4.27 -18.89
N SER A 309 9.02 4.35 -17.56
CA SER A 309 9.85 5.26 -16.76
C SER A 309 11.35 4.94 -16.84
N GLU A 310 11.72 3.65 -16.92
CA GLU A 310 13.10 3.21 -17.06
C GLU A 310 13.62 3.55 -18.45
N TRP A 311 12.86 3.21 -19.48
CA TRP A 311 13.19 3.52 -20.86
C TRP A 311 13.39 5.02 -21.10
N LEU A 312 12.45 5.85 -20.61
CA LEU A 312 12.56 7.31 -20.77
C LEU A 312 13.73 7.88 -19.96
N THR A 313 13.99 7.34 -18.78
CA THR A 313 15.14 7.72 -17.95
C THR A 313 16.46 7.39 -18.67
N ASP A 314 16.58 6.22 -19.28
CA ASP A 314 17.77 5.81 -20.02
C ASP A 314 18.07 6.79 -21.16
N LEU A 315 17.05 7.18 -21.94
CA LEU A 315 17.21 8.18 -23.03
C LEU A 315 17.71 9.52 -22.49
N ARG A 316 17.18 9.98 -21.37
CA ARG A 316 17.59 11.23 -20.73
C ARG A 316 18.98 11.17 -20.13
N ILE A 317 19.40 10.02 -19.64
CA ILE A 317 20.76 9.83 -19.13
C ILE A 317 21.77 9.85 -20.27
N GLU A 318 21.47 9.26 -21.42
CA GLU A 318 22.34 9.37 -22.60
C GLU A 318 22.48 10.82 -23.05
N GLU A 319 21.40 11.58 -23.08
CA GLU A 319 21.48 13.02 -23.38
C GLU A 319 22.27 13.78 -22.30
N ALA A 320 22.08 13.44 -21.02
CA ALA A 320 22.83 14.07 -19.95
C ALA A 320 24.35 13.83 -20.05
N LYS A 321 24.79 12.63 -20.46
CA LYS A 321 26.20 12.34 -20.72
C LYS A 321 26.76 13.26 -21.85
N ARG A 322 25.99 13.46 -22.93
CA ARG A 322 26.35 14.34 -24.02
C ARG A 322 26.48 15.78 -23.54
N VAL A 323 25.44 16.28 -22.83
CA VAL A 323 25.41 17.67 -22.34
C VAL A 323 26.53 17.94 -21.33
N LEU A 324 26.80 17.01 -20.41
CA LEU A 324 27.89 17.15 -19.46
C LEU A 324 29.27 17.18 -20.12
N SER A 325 29.44 16.47 -21.22
CA SER A 325 30.71 16.49 -22.00
C SER A 325 30.87 17.77 -22.84
N GLU A 326 29.77 18.30 -23.37
CA GLU A 326 29.77 19.53 -24.19
C GLU A 326 29.80 20.79 -23.32
N HIS A 327 29.19 20.74 -22.10
CA HIS A 327 28.98 21.86 -21.18
C HIS A 327 29.40 21.52 -19.76
N PRO A 328 30.69 21.24 -19.50
CA PRO A 328 31.17 20.87 -18.19
C PRO A 328 30.97 21.97 -17.12
N GLU A 329 30.73 23.20 -17.53
CA GLU A 329 30.42 24.36 -16.67
C GLU A 329 28.97 24.40 -16.16
N TRP A 330 28.07 23.58 -16.73
CA TRP A 330 26.68 23.61 -16.32
C TRP A 330 26.49 23.01 -14.93
N SER A 331 25.58 23.63 -14.15
CA SER A 331 25.18 23.09 -12.87
C SER A 331 24.34 21.81 -13.06
N ASN A 332 24.41 20.90 -12.09
CA ASN A 332 23.56 19.70 -12.11
C ASN A 332 22.06 20.01 -12.17
N GLU A 333 21.64 21.17 -11.71
CA GLU A 333 20.26 21.66 -11.84
C GLU A 333 19.94 22.01 -13.29
N ALA A 334 20.83 22.74 -13.96
CA ALA A 334 20.66 23.12 -15.35
C ALA A 334 20.61 21.89 -16.28
N VAL A 335 21.53 20.92 -16.05
CA VAL A 335 21.55 19.65 -16.80
C VAL A 335 20.26 18.86 -16.54
N ALA A 336 19.80 18.74 -15.29
CA ALA A 336 18.57 18.04 -14.94
C ALA A 336 17.37 18.65 -15.69
N GLN A 337 17.22 19.97 -15.64
CA GLN A 337 16.11 20.67 -16.32
C GLN A 337 16.18 20.51 -17.85
N HIS A 338 17.36 20.64 -18.45
CA HIS A 338 17.56 20.46 -19.88
C HIS A 338 17.18 19.05 -20.35
N CYS A 339 17.57 18.04 -19.57
CA CYS A 339 17.28 16.64 -19.90
C CYS A 339 15.87 16.19 -19.46
N GLY A 340 15.00 17.10 -19.00
CA GLY A 340 13.61 16.82 -18.66
C GLY A 340 13.38 16.14 -17.33
N PHE A 341 14.37 16.13 -16.42
CA PHE A 341 14.18 15.62 -15.06
C PHE A 341 13.40 16.60 -14.19
N SER A 342 12.58 16.08 -13.28
CA SER A 342 11.75 16.89 -12.38
C SER A 342 12.55 17.65 -11.31
N ASP A 343 13.68 17.07 -10.88
CA ASP A 343 14.55 17.67 -9.86
C ASP A 343 15.99 17.13 -9.95
N ARG A 344 16.92 17.92 -9.41
CA ARG A 344 18.34 17.62 -9.37
C ARG A 344 18.67 16.32 -8.60
N CYS A 345 17.98 16.08 -7.49
CA CYS A 345 18.31 14.93 -6.63
C CYS A 345 17.94 13.62 -7.34
N TYR A 346 16.78 13.59 -8.01
CA TYR A 346 16.36 12.45 -8.82
C TYR A 346 17.32 12.21 -10.00
N PHE A 347 17.69 13.26 -10.73
CA PHE A 347 18.71 13.19 -11.79
C PHE A 347 20.03 12.57 -11.28
N GLN A 348 20.62 13.14 -10.22
CA GLN A 348 21.91 12.66 -9.70
C GLN A 348 21.86 11.19 -9.27
N LYS A 349 20.74 10.77 -8.63
CA LYS A 349 20.52 9.38 -8.25
C LYS A 349 20.48 8.46 -9.46
N LYS A 350 19.69 8.82 -10.48
CA LYS A 350 19.52 8.01 -11.70
C LYS A 350 20.80 7.96 -12.54
N PHE A 351 21.50 9.08 -12.64
CA PHE A 351 22.78 9.16 -13.34
C PHE A 351 23.81 8.22 -12.68
N LYS A 352 23.91 8.23 -11.34
CA LYS A 352 24.80 7.33 -10.62
C LYS A 352 24.37 5.86 -10.72
N GLU A 353 23.08 5.55 -10.69
CA GLU A 353 22.56 4.19 -10.90
C GLU A 353 22.95 3.65 -12.29
N ALA A 354 22.86 4.48 -13.33
CA ALA A 354 23.13 4.10 -14.72
C ALA A 354 24.63 4.06 -15.07
N THR A 355 25.44 4.98 -14.51
CA THR A 355 26.85 5.15 -14.90
C THR A 355 27.86 4.66 -13.87
N GLY A 356 27.41 4.42 -12.63
CA GLY A 356 28.28 4.16 -11.47
C GLY A 356 28.96 5.40 -10.89
N LEU A 357 28.91 6.55 -11.59
CA LEU A 357 29.57 7.81 -11.21
C LEU A 357 28.54 8.90 -10.92
N THR A 358 28.89 9.85 -10.06
CA THR A 358 28.11 11.08 -9.97
C THR A 358 28.37 11.98 -11.20
N PRO A 359 27.44 12.89 -11.57
CA PRO A 359 27.68 13.80 -12.67
C PRO A 359 28.99 14.58 -12.55
N ALA A 360 29.36 15.02 -11.36
CA ALA A 360 30.64 15.72 -11.10
C ALA A 360 31.86 14.81 -11.30
N GLN A 361 31.78 13.52 -10.95
CA GLN A 361 32.84 12.54 -11.19
C GLN A 361 32.96 12.12 -12.68
N PHE A 362 31.87 12.28 -13.41
CA PHE A 362 31.83 11.95 -14.84
C PHE A 362 32.54 13.01 -15.71
N ILE A 363 32.57 14.26 -15.26
CA ILE A 363 33.21 15.39 -15.92
C ILE A 363 34.69 15.48 -15.53
N ALA A 364 35.09 15.00 -14.33
CA ALA A 364 36.47 15.06 -13.83
C ALA A 364 37.37 14.04 -14.53
#